data_33e4c3f5c77e9fff782c3aecb6424b62
#
_entry.id   33e4c3f5c77e9fff782c3aecb6424b62
#
_cell.length_a   1.000
_cell.length_b   1.000
_cell.length_c   1.000
_cell.angle_alpha   90.00
_cell.angle_beta   90.00
_cell.angle_gamma   90.00
#
_symmetry.space_group_name_H-M   'P 1'
#
loop_
_entity.id
_entity.type
_entity.pdbx_description
1 polymer ?
#
loop_
_entity_poly.entity_id
_entity_poly.type
_entity_poly.pdbx_seq_one_letter_code
_entity_poly.pdbx_strand_id
1 'polypeptide(L)'
;MGIARTFQNIELFQGMTVLDNIKLGAHVHLRSGFLSGGFYWGKARKEEVKLRQEVEERIIDLLEIQAIRKKIVGTLPYGLQKRVELARALAMQPRILLLDEPMAGMNLEETEDMARFILDINEERRVAIVLIEHDMGVVMDISDRVFVLDFGTKIAEGPPEEIQHNEHVINAYLGGSDAAFSKLGY
;
A
#
# COMPACT_ATOMS: atom_id res chain seq x y z
N MET A 1 -10.96 13.69 -6.10
CA MET A 1 -9.81 13.73 -5.18
C MET A 1 -8.83 12.68 -5.63
N GLY A 2 -7.52 12.92 -5.54
CA GLY A 2 -6.51 11.98 -6.07
C GLY A 2 -5.61 11.39 -4.99
N ILE A 3 -6.07 11.30 -3.73
CA ILE A 3 -5.27 10.80 -2.61
C ILE A 3 -6.00 9.63 -1.97
N ALA A 4 -5.29 8.50 -1.79
CA ALA A 4 -5.71 7.37 -0.97
C ALA A 4 -4.71 7.15 0.18
N ARG A 5 -5.16 6.54 1.25
CA ARG A 5 -4.33 6.21 2.42
C ARG A 5 -4.67 4.80 2.91
N THR A 6 -3.65 4.04 3.26
CA THR A 6 -3.78 2.88 4.14
C THR A 6 -3.56 3.32 5.59
N PHE A 7 -3.96 2.49 6.54
CA PHE A 7 -3.77 2.76 7.95
C PHE A 7 -2.87 1.69 8.56
N GLN A 8 -2.21 2.02 9.67
CA GLN A 8 -1.37 1.07 10.40
C GLN A 8 -2.16 -0.19 10.80
N ASN A 9 -3.39 -0.01 11.30
CA ASN A 9 -4.32 -1.10 11.57
C ASN A 9 -5.15 -1.42 10.33
N ILE A 10 -5.36 -2.71 10.08
CA ILE A 10 -6.14 -3.16 8.92
C ILE A 10 -7.61 -2.79 9.08
N GLU A 11 -8.09 -1.93 8.19
CA GLU A 11 -9.47 -1.42 8.15
C GLU A 11 -10.31 -2.12 7.06
N LEU A 12 -10.25 -3.47 7.01
CA LEU A 12 -11.01 -4.28 6.06
C LEU A 12 -12.32 -4.80 6.68
N PHE A 13 -13.33 -4.98 5.84
CA PHE A 13 -14.57 -5.65 6.22
C PHE A 13 -14.33 -7.16 6.30
N GLN A 14 -14.10 -7.65 7.51
CA GLN A 14 -13.66 -9.03 7.78
C GLN A 14 -14.62 -10.11 7.26
N GLY A 15 -15.92 -9.83 7.21
CA GLY A 15 -16.96 -10.76 6.71
C GLY A 15 -17.17 -10.73 5.20
N MET A 16 -16.47 -9.88 4.46
CA MET A 16 -16.61 -9.76 3.01
C MET A 16 -15.49 -10.51 2.28
N THR A 17 -15.72 -10.82 1.00
CA THR A 17 -14.67 -11.39 0.16
C THR A 17 -13.58 -10.35 -0.15
N VAL A 18 -12.40 -10.83 -0.56
CA VAL A 18 -11.31 -9.96 -1.06
C VAL A 18 -11.81 -9.05 -2.18
N LEU A 19 -12.47 -9.63 -3.18
CA LEU A 19 -12.99 -8.88 -4.34
C LEU A 19 -13.99 -7.79 -3.90
N ASP A 20 -14.89 -8.09 -2.97
CA ASP A 20 -15.88 -7.11 -2.52
C ASP A 20 -15.25 -5.99 -1.69
N ASN A 21 -14.23 -6.30 -0.87
CA ASN A 21 -13.45 -5.26 -0.18
C ASN A 21 -12.77 -4.30 -1.15
N ILE A 22 -12.15 -4.83 -2.23
CA ILE A 22 -11.48 -4.01 -3.25
C ILE A 22 -12.50 -3.15 -4.00
N LYS A 23 -13.65 -3.74 -4.38
CA LYS A 23 -14.75 -3.03 -5.06
C LYS A 23 -15.28 -1.86 -4.22
N LEU A 24 -15.29 -1.95 -2.90
CA LEU A 24 -15.67 -0.85 -2.03
C LEU A 24 -14.74 0.36 -2.19
N GLY A 25 -13.42 0.15 -2.36
CA GLY A 25 -12.48 1.22 -2.68
C GLY A 25 -12.84 1.94 -4.00
N ALA A 26 -13.27 1.18 -4.99
CA ALA A 26 -13.66 1.70 -6.29
C ALA A 26 -15.05 2.37 -6.31
N HIS A 27 -15.85 2.25 -5.25
CA HIS A 27 -17.21 2.79 -5.17
C HIS A 27 -17.26 4.33 -5.37
N VAL A 28 -16.19 5.04 -5.07
CA VAL A 28 -16.07 6.50 -5.28
C VAL A 28 -16.19 6.91 -6.75
N HIS A 29 -15.99 5.96 -7.67
CA HIS A 29 -16.09 6.18 -9.13
C HIS A 29 -17.45 5.84 -9.71
N LEU A 30 -18.34 5.20 -8.95
CA LEU A 30 -19.69 4.86 -9.41
C LEU A 30 -20.56 6.13 -9.44
N ARG A 31 -21.02 6.51 -10.63
CA ARG A 31 -21.86 7.69 -10.85
C ARG A 31 -23.35 7.43 -10.60
N SER A 32 -23.75 6.20 -10.43
CA SER A 32 -25.14 5.82 -10.20
C SER A 32 -25.56 6.15 -8.78
N GLY A 33 -26.21 7.29 -8.60
CA GLY A 33 -26.75 7.74 -7.31
C GLY A 33 -27.95 6.89 -6.86
N PHE A 34 -28.22 6.91 -5.57
CA PHE A 34 -29.28 6.18 -4.85
C PHE A 34 -30.71 6.41 -5.39
N LEU A 35 -30.92 7.46 -6.19
CA LEU A 35 -32.24 7.86 -6.73
C LEU A 35 -32.61 7.22 -8.08
N SER A 36 -31.71 6.46 -8.72
CA SER A 36 -31.97 5.82 -10.02
C SER A 36 -32.45 4.37 -9.92
N GLY A 37 -32.84 3.91 -8.74
CA GLY A 37 -33.15 2.51 -8.42
C GLY A 37 -34.32 1.84 -9.18
N GLY A 38 -35.07 2.58 -9.99
CA GLY A 38 -36.21 2.05 -10.74
C GLY A 38 -35.95 1.71 -12.21
N PHE A 39 -34.88 2.24 -12.84
CA PHE A 39 -34.50 1.96 -14.25
C PHE A 39 -33.15 1.26 -14.38
N TYR A 40 -32.75 0.52 -13.40
CA TYR A 40 -31.39 0.15 -13.02
C TYR A 40 -30.79 -1.07 -13.74
N TRP A 41 -31.55 -1.85 -14.47
CA TRP A 41 -31.09 -3.18 -14.91
C TRP A 41 -30.01 -3.18 -16.00
N GLY A 42 -29.91 -2.14 -16.80
CA GLY A 42 -28.98 -2.16 -17.95
C GLY A 42 -27.66 -1.43 -17.70
N LYS A 43 -27.68 -0.17 -17.21
CA LYS A 43 -26.48 0.66 -17.08
C LYS A 43 -25.66 0.30 -15.84
N ALA A 44 -26.28 0.14 -14.70
CA ALA A 44 -25.57 -0.17 -13.46
C ALA A 44 -24.88 -1.53 -13.52
N ARG A 45 -25.54 -2.54 -14.11
CA ARG A 45 -24.91 -3.85 -14.31
C ARG A 45 -23.70 -3.77 -15.25
N LYS A 46 -23.74 -2.93 -16.29
CA LYS A 46 -22.59 -2.72 -17.19
C LYS A 46 -21.44 -2.00 -16.45
N GLU A 47 -21.75 -0.98 -15.65
CA GLU A 47 -20.75 -0.28 -14.84
C GLU A 47 -20.12 -1.22 -13.81
N GLU A 48 -20.91 -2.04 -13.13
CA GLU A 48 -20.41 -3.02 -12.16
C GLU A 48 -19.53 -4.09 -12.81
N VAL A 49 -19.94 -4.62 -13.96
CA VAL A 49 -19.13 -5.61 -14.72
C VAL A 49 -17.82 -4.99 -15.17
N LYS A 50 -17.86 -3.75 -15.69
CA LYS A 50 -16.65 -3.05 -16.10
C LYS A 50 -15.71 -2.79 -14.91
N LEU A 51 -16.27 -2.30 -13.79
CA LEU A 51 -15.51 -2.08 -12.56
C LEU A 51 -14.85 -3.37 -12.07
N ARG A 52 -15.59 -4.46 -12.07
CA ARG A 52 -15.08 -5.77 -11.71
C ARG A 52 -13.93 -6.21 -12.60
N GLN A 53 -14.06 -6.05 -13.92
CA GLN A 53 -12.99 -6.37 -14.87
C GLN A 53 -11.75 -5.49 -14.62
N GLU A 54 -11.92 -4.19 -14.43
CA GLU A 54 -10.80 -3.28 -14.11
C GLU A 54 -10.10 -3.66 -12.81
N VAL A 55 -10.84 -4.05 -11.78
CA VAL A 55 -10.26 -4.53 -10.51
C VAL A 55 -9.53 -5.86 -10.70
N GLU A 56 -10.14 -6.83 -11.42
CA GLU A 56 -9.53 -8.14 -11.64
C GLU A 56 -8.27 -8.02 -12.51
N GLU A 57 -8.30 -7.31 -13.63
CA GLU A 57 -7.20 -7.23 -14.60
C GLU A 57 -6.07 -6.28 -14.15
N ARG A 58 -6.39 -5.25 -13.35
CA ARG A 58 -5.40 -4.20 -13.06
C ARG A 58 -4.88 -4.20 -11.63
N ILE A 59 -5.59 -4.76 -10.68
CA ILE A 59 -5.23 -4.69 -9.27
C ILE A 59 -4.95 -6.07 -8.72
N ILE A 60 -5.86 -7.02 -8.95
CA ILE A 60 -5.72 -8.39 -8.44
C ILE A 60 -4.52 -9.06 -9.07
N ASP A 61 -4.29 -8.86 -10.37
CA ASP A 61 -3.13 -9.43 -11.07
C ASP A 61 -1.83 -8.77 -10.62
N LEU A 62 -1.79 -7.44 -10.51
CA LEU A 62 -0.62 -6.71 -10.05
C LEU A 62 -0.16 -7.14 -8.66
N LEU A 63 -1.10 -7.37 -7.74
CA LEU A 63 -0.81 -7.75 -6.37
C LEU A 63 -0.82 -9.27 -6.12
N GLU A 64 -0.91 -10.06 -7.19
CA GLU A 64 -0.85 -11.54 -7.16
C GLU A 64 -1.83 -12.19 -6.17
N ILE A 65 -3.06 -11.66 -6.09
CA ILE A 65 -4.10 -12.13 -5.17
C ILE A 65 -5.26 -12.87 -5.85
N GLN A 66 -5.06 -13.37 -7.08
CA GLN A 66 -6.09 -14.07 -7.88
C GLN A 66 -6.64 -15.30 -7.15
N ALA A 67 -5.76 -16.09 -6.54
CA ALA A 67 -6.12 -17.34 -5.86
C ALA A 67 -7.04 -17.12 -4.65
N ILE A 68 -6.99 -15.93 -4.04
CA ILE A 68 -7.74 -15.61 -2.83
C ILE A 68 -8.92 -14.68 -3.06
N ARG A 69 -9.16 -14.19 -4.28
CA ARG A 69 -10.16 -13.14 -4.57
C ARG A 69 -11.58 -13.41 -4.08
N LYS A 70 -11.95 -14.71 -3.93
CA LYS A 70 -13.26 -15.16 -3.44
C LYS A 70 -13.25 -15.56 -1.96
N LYS A 71 -12.08 -15.57 -1.31
CA LYS A 71 -11.99 -15.90 0.12
C LYS A 71 -12.49 -14.74 0.98
N ILE A 72 -13.01 -15.10 2.15
CA ILE A 72 -13.39 -14.12 3.18
C ILE A 72 -12.12 -13.54 3.80
N VAL A 73 -12.03 -12.22 3.88
CA VAL A 73 -10.82 -11.51 4.33
C VAL A 73 -10.39 -11.93 5.73
N GLY A 74 -11.34 -12.09 6.66
CA GLY A 74 -11.04 -12.50 8.04
C GLY A 74 -10.40 -13.89 8.20
N THR A 75 -10.39 -14.71 7.14
CA THR A 75 -9.75 -16.03 7.14
C THR A 75 -8.31 -16.03 6.59
N LEU A 76 -7.84 -14.88 6.14
CA LEU A 76 -6.52 -14.75 5.51
C LEU A 76 -5.42 -14.50 6.54
N PRO A 77 -4.20 -14.98 6.30
CA PRO A 77 -3.00 -14.52 7.00
C PRO A 77 -2.85 -13.00 6.94
N TYR A 78 -2.18 -12.43 7.95
CA TYR A 78 -2.06 -10.99 8.13
C TYR A 78 -1.42 -10.30 6.91
N GLY A 79 -0.32 -10.82 6.37
CA GLY A 79 0.35 -10.27 5.19
C GLY A 79 -0.58 -10.21 3.96
N LEU A 80 -1.43 -11.23 3.74
CA LEU A 80 -2.42 -11.20 2.68
C LEU A 80 -3.54 -10.17 2.94
N GLN A 81 -3.93 -9.95 4.19
CA GLN A 81 -4.89 -8.88 4.52
C GLN A 81 -4.29 -7.50 4.22
N LYS A 82 -3.02 -7.24 4.55
CA LYS A 82 -2.30 -6.00 4.18
C LYS A 82 -2.26 -5.80 2.66
N ARG A 83 -2.01 -6.88 1.91
CA ARG A 83 -2.03 -6.86 0.43
C ARG A 83 -3.43 -6.49 -0.12
N VAL A 84 -4.51 -6.98 0.50
CA VAL A 84 -5.89 -6.60 0.17
C VAL A 84 -6.20 -5.15 0.54
N GLU A 85 -5.66 -4.64 1.63
CA GLU A 85 -5.80 -3.24 2.02
C GLU A 85 -5.16 -2.30 0.99
N LEU A 86 -3.94 -2.62 0.55
CA LEU A 86 -3.25 -1.92 -0.54
C LEU A 86 -4.07 -1.96 -1.84
N ALA A 87 -4.62 -3.14 -2.19
CA ALA A 87 -5.51 -3.31 -3.35
C ALA A 87 -6.75 -2.40 -3.27
N ARG A 88 -7.38 -2.30 -2.10
CA ARG A 88 -8.54 -1.44 -1.88
C ARG A 88 -8.19 0.05 -2.03
N ALA A 89 -7.05 0.48 -1.51
CA ALA A 89 -6.58 1.84 -1.67
C ALA A 89 -6.27 2.16 -3.14
N LEU A 90 -5.64 1.23 -3.86
CA LEU A 90 -5.32 1.37 -5.29
C LEU A 90 -6.59 1.40 -6.18
N ALA A 91 -7.67 0.73 -5.77
CA ALA A 91 -8.96 0.75 -6.45
C ALA A 91 -9.61 2.14 -6.47
N MET A 92 -9.21 3.05 -5.60
CA MET A 92 -9.60 4.47 -5.63
C MET A 92 -8.93 5.25 -6.78
N GLN A 93 -8.06 4.62 -7.56
CA GLN A 93 -7.28 5.23 -8.64
C GLN A 93 -6.59 6.53 -8.18
N PRO A 94 -5.80 6.48 -7.11
CA PRO A 94 -5.16 7.67 -6.56
C PRO A 94 -4.05 8.17 -7.46
N ARG A 95 -3.74 9.47 -7.34
CA ARG A 95 -2.50 10.07 -7.87
C ARG A 95 -1.39 10.08 -6.82
N ILE A 96 -1.78 10.06 -5.54
CA ILE A 96 -0.89 9.98 -4.39
C ILE A 96 -1.42 8.89 -3.47
N LEU A 97 -0.56 7.99 -3.06
CA LEU A 97 -0.85 6.91 -2.11
C LEU A 97 -0.02 7.11 -0.85
N LEU A 98 -0.70 7.23 0.29
CA LEU A 98 -0.07 7.35 1.60
C LEU A 98 -0.09 5.98 2.27
N LEU A 99 1.07 5.42 2.55
CA LEU A 99 1.25 4.11 3.17
C LEU A 99 1.82 4.30 4.58
N ASP A 100 1.07 3.85 5.58
CA ASP A 100 1.42 3.98 6.98
C ASP A 100 1.80 2.60 7.55
N GLU A 101 3.10 2.34 7.69
CA GLU A 101 3.72 1.08 8.11
C GLU A 101 3.11 -0.15 7.39
N PRO A 102 3.12 -0.19 6.04
CA PRO A 102 2.47 -1.26 5.30
C PRO A 102 3.12 -2.63 5.53
N MET A 103 4.37 -2.68 5.97
CA MET A 103 5.15 -3.91 6.18
C MET A 103 5.18 -4.36 7.65
N ALA A 104 4.58 -3.59 8.56
CA ALA A 104 4.56 -3.94 9.98
C ALA A 104 3.93 -5.33 10.21
N GLY A 105 4.64 -6.20 10.95
CA GLY A 105 4.18 -7.55 11.28
C GLY A 105 4.29 -8.59 10.17
N MET A 106 4.95 -8.26 9.05
CA MET A 106 5.29 -9.18 7.97
C MET A 106 6.61 -9.93 8.25
N ASN A 107 6.75 -11.12 7.70
CA ASN A 107 8.04 -11.81 7.61
C ASN A 107 8.86 -11.23 6.44
N LEU A 108 10.13 -11.66 6.30
CA LEU A 108 11.03 -11.13 5.29
C LEU A 108 10.49 -11.28 3.87
N GLU A 109 9.99 -12.46 3.50
CA GLU A 109 9.45 -12.74 2.16
C GLU A 109 8.23 -11.87 1.85
N GLU A 110 7.32 -11.71 2.83
CA GLU A 110 6.14 -10.83 2.69
C GLU A 110 6.54 -9.36 2.56
N THR A 111 7.61 -8.94 3.26
CA THR A 111 8.15 -7.58 3.18
C THR A 111 8.76 -7.30 1.81
N GLU A 112 9.59 -8.22 1.28
CA GLU A 112 10.18 -8.12 -0.05
C GLU A 112 9.09 -8.07 -1.15
N ASP A 113 8.07 -8.91 -1.04
CA ASP A 113 6.92 -8.89 -1.95
C ASP A 113 6.18 -7.54 -1.89
N MET A 114 5.94 -7.00 -0.68
CA MET A 114 5.25 -5.73 -0.52
C MET A 114 6.07 -4.57 -1.09
N ALA A 115 7.38 -4.57 -0.87
CA ALA A 115 8.31 -3.58 -1.43
C ALA A 115 8.27 -3.61 -2.97
N ARG A 116 8.31 -4.79 -3.57
CA ARG A 116 8.18 -4.98 -5.02
C ARG A 116 6.85 -4.42 -5.53
N PHE A 117 5.71 -4.74 -4.90
CA PHE A 117 4.42 -4.20 -5.31
C PHE A 117 4.34 -2.67 -5.21
N ILE A 118 4.98 -2.08 -4.20
CA ILE A 118 5.04 -0.62 -4.05
C ILE A 118 5.81 0.00 -5.23
N LEU A 119 6.94 -0.58 -5.61
CA LEU A 119 7.71 -0.14 -6.78
C LEU A 119 6.92 -0.30 -8.08
N ASP A 120 6.29 -1.45 -8.31
CA ASP A 120 5.47 -1.73 -9.49
C ASP A 120 4.29 -0.73 -9.60
N ILE A 121 3.65 -0.38 -8.48
CA ILE A 121 2.59 0.64 -8.44
C ILE A 121 3.14 2.01 -8.84
N ASN A 122 4.30 2.40 -8.34
CA ASN A 122 4.92 3.67 -8.68
C ASN A 122 5.28 3.74 -10.17
N GLU A 123 5.99 2.73 -10.68
CA GLU A 123 6.50 2.69 -12.04
C GLU A 123 5.40 2.50 -13.09
N GLU A 124 4.55 1.48 -12.93
CA GLU A 124 3.55 1.12 -13.93
C GLU A 124 2.32 2.04 -13.90
N ARG A 125 1.93 2.50 -12.71
CA ARG A 125 0.73 3.33 -12.52
C ARG A 125 1.04 4.80 -12.40
N ARG A 126 2.30 5.18 -12.24
CA ARG A 126 2.75 6.56 -12.01
C ARG A 126 2.03 7.20 -10.82
N VAL A 127 1.84 6.45 -9.78
CA VAL A 127 1.27 6.89 -8.50
C VAL A 127 2.42 7.38 -7.64
N ALA A 128 2.38 8.63 -7.21
CA ALA A 128 3.35 9.13 -6.22
C ALA A 128 3.05 8.46 -4.88
N ILE A 129 4.08 7.90 -4.23
CA ILE A 129 3.93 7.17 -2.96
C ILE A 129 4.63 7.95 -1.85
N VAL A 130 3.96 8.11 -0.73
CA VAL A 130 4.55 8.57 0.52
C VAL A 130 4.45 7.41 1.50
N LEU A 131 5.61 6.90 1.90
CA LEU A 131 5.77 5.76 2.77
C LEU A 131 6.23 6.23 4.15
N ILE A 132 5.56 5.78 5.20
CA ILE A 132 6.02 5.90 6.58
C ILE A 132 6.45 4.49 7.00
N GLU A 133 7.71 4.34 7.32
CA GLU A 133 8.32 3.09 7.77
C GLU A 133 9.45 3.35 8.77
N HIS A 134 9.75 2.36 9.57
CA HIS A 134 10.84 2.37 10.54
C HIS A 134 11.93 1.32 10.22
N ASP A 135 11.71 0.46 9.23
CA ASP A 135 12.74 -0.43 8.69
C ASP A 135 13.61 0.35 7.70
N MET A 136 14.79 0.76 8.18
CA MET A 136 15.73 1.56 7.38
C MET A 136 16.20 0.82 6.13
N GLY A 137 16.34 -0.51 6.18
CA GLY A 137 16.72 -1.31 5.01
C GLY A 137 15.73 -1.13 3.88
N VAL A 138 14.45 -1.37 4.16
CA VAL A 138 13.37 -1.18 3.19
C VAL A 138 13.30 0.26 2.69
N VAL A 139 13.35 1.25 3.61
CA VAL A 139 13.26 2.67 3.23
C VAL A 139 14.37 3.05 2.26
N MET A 140 15.62 2.60 2.52
CA MET A 140 16.76 2.93 1.66
C MET A 140 16.70 2.24 0.30
N ASP A 141 16.12 1.05 0.25
CA ASP A 141 16.05 0.25 -0.99
C ASP A 141 15.01 0.76 -1.98
N ILE A 142 13.87 1.32 -1.49
CA ILE A 142 12.74 1.63 -2.37
C ILE A 142 12.40 3.13 -2.48
N SER A 143 13.13 4.01 -1.79
CA SER A 143 12.79 5.44 -1.76
C SER A 143 13.70 6.27 -2.68
N ASP A 144 13.11 7.22 -3.42
CA ASP A 144 13.87 8.23 -4.15
C ASP A 144 14.38 9.35 -3.23
N ARG A 145 13.62 9.63 -2.15
CA ARG A 145 13.92 10.70 -1.20
C ARG A 145 13.39 10.35 0.19
N VAL A 146 14.21 10.58 1.19
CA VAL A 146 13.92 10.27 2.59
C VAL A 146 13.85 11.54 3.42
N PHE A 147 12.84 11.63 4.28
CA PHE A 147 12.69 12.63 5.33
C PHE A 147 12.79 11.93 6.67
N VAL A 148 13.78 12.28 7.48
CA VAL A 148 13.98 11.68 8.78
C VAL A 148 13.43 12.59 9.86
N LEU A 149 12.54 12.03 10.67
CA LEU A 149 11.92 12.72 11.80
C LEU A 149 12.38 12.09 13.12
N ASP A 150 12.76 12.94 14.08
CA ASP A 150 13.04 12.55 15.44
C ASP A 150 12.21 13.43 16.39
N PHE A 151 11.37 12.82 17.24
CA PHE A 151 10.41 13.51 18.11
C PHE A 151 9.62 14.63 17.40
N GLY A 152 9.19 14.40 16.14
CA GLY A 152 8.41 15.35 15.35
C GLY A 152 9.22 16.46 14.69
N THR A 153 10.55 16.48 14.87
CA THR A 153 11.45 17.43 14.23
C THR A 153 12.17 16.78 13.07
N LYS A 154 12.18 17.44 11.89
CA LYS A 154 12.98 16.97 10.75
C LYS A 154 14.46 17.14 11.03
N ILE A 155 15.20 16.03 11.13
CA ILE A 155 16.65 16.02 11.38
C ILE A 155 17.48 15.83 10.12
N ALA A 156 16.92 15.21 9.07
CA ALA A 156 17.60 15.05 7.79
C ALA A 156 16.59 14.97 6.63
N GLU A 157 17.07 15.26 5.42
CA GLU A 157 16.34 15.11 4.17
C GLU A 157 17.32 14.95 3.02
N GLY A 158 17.12 13.95 2.17
CA GLY A 158 17.99 13.71 1.00
C GLY A 158 17.71 12.37 0.33
N PRO A 159 18.49 12.02 -0.69
CA PRO A 159 18.47 10.67 -1.25
C PRO A 159 19.00 9.65 -0.23
N PRO A 160 18.65 8.36 -0.37
CA PRO A 160 19.06 7.30 0.56
C PRO A 160 20.56 7.28 0.88
N GLU A 161 21.42 7.46 -0.13
CA GLU A 161 22.88 7.42 0.02
C GLU A 161 23.40 8.52 0.97
N GLU A 162 22.79 9.71 0.98
CA GLU A 162 23.16 10.79 1.88
C GLU A 162 22.66 10.52 3.30
N ILE A 163 21.46 9.96 3.42
CA ILE A 163 20.82 9.67 4.70
C ILE A 163 21.56 8.57 5.46
N GLN A 164 22.03 7.53 4.78
CA GLN A 164 22.79 6.42 5.37
C GLN A 164 24.09 6.88 6.06
N HIS A 165 24.70 7.94 5.56
CA HIS A 165 25.96 8.48 6.08
C HIS A 165 25.78 9.70 6.99
N ASN A 166 24.55 10.08 7.31
CA ASN A 166 24.25 11.24 8.13
C ASN A 166 24.42 10.92 9.63
N GLU A 167 25.41 11.54 10.29
CA GLU A 167 25.71 11.29 11.69
C GLU A 167 24.52 11.56 12.64
N HIS A 168 23.68 12.55 12.34
CA HIS A 168 22.48 12.83 13.15
C HIS A 168 21.46 11.69 13.04
N VAL A 169 21.29 11.11 11.86
CA VAL A 169 20.40 9.96 11.63
C VAL A 169 20.96 8.71 12.31
N ILE A 170 22.26 8.47 12.15
CA ILE A 170 22.97 7.35 12.78
C ILE A 170 22.80 7.42 14.32
N ASN A 171 23.01 8.58 14.92
CA ASN A 171 22.88 8.76 16.34
C ASN A 171 21.44 8.65 16.85
N ALA A 172 20.45 9.13 16.09
CA ALA A 172 19.04 9.08 16.48
C ALA A 172 18.41 7.68 16.38
N TYR A 173 18.74 6.94 15.32
CA TYR A 173 18.12 5.64 15.04
C TYR A 173 19.01 4.43 15.37
N LEU A 174 20.33 4.63 15.40
CA LEU A 174 21.32 3.58 15.60
C LEU A 174 22.14 3.81 16.88
N GLY A 175 21.84 4.90 17.59
CA GLY A 175 22.56 5.34 18.77
C GLY A 175 22.75 4.27 19.83
N GLY A 176 23.83 3.52 19.70
CA GLY A 176 24.31 2.57 20.70
C GLY A 176 24.51 1.14 20.23
N SER A 177 24.24 0.77 18.99
CA SER A 177 24.62 -0.56 18.49
C SER A 177 25.16 -0.50 17.07
N ASP A 178 26.49 -0.66 16.92
CA ASP A 178 27.21 -0.92 15.65
C ASP A 178 26.69 -2.14 14.89
N ALA A 179 25.63 -2.79 15.39
CA ALA A 179 25.12 -4.06 14.90
C ALA A 179 24.11 -3.96 13.74
N ALA A 180 23.54 -2.79 13.45
CA ALA A 180 22.51 -2.66 12.43
C ALA A 180 23.09 -2.50 11.01
N PHE A 181 24.20 -1.77 10.85
CA PHE A 181 24.86 -1.64 9.54
C PHE A 181 25.69 -2.84 9.13
N SER A 182 26.19 -3.63 10.08
CA SER A 182 26.95 -4.86 9.75
C SER A 182 26.08 -5.96 9.13
N LYS A 183 24.75 -5.84 9.17
CA LYS A 183 23.81 -6.75 8.51
C LYS A 183 23.50 -6.39 7.05
N LEU A 184 23.85 -5.19 6.60
CA LEU A 184 23.61 -4.71 5.24
C LEU A 184 24.74 -5.08 4.26
N GLY A 185 25.70 -5.91 4.68
CA GLY A 185 26.60 -6.66 3.77
C GLY A 185 27.42 -5.80 2.80
N TYR A 186 28.10 -4.75 3.31
CA TYR A 186 29.19 -4.07 2.61
C TYR A 186 30.50 -4.20 3.38
#